data_bfcac9415087b7dde5fc9f140e3ba214
#
_entry.id   bfcac9415087b7dde5fc9f140e3ba214
#
_cell.length_a   1.000
_cell.length_b   1.000
_cell.length_c   1.000
_cell.angle_alpha   90.00
_cell.angle_beta   90.00
_cell.angle_gamma   90.00
#
_symmetry.space_group_name_H-M   'P 1'
#
loop_
_entity.id
_entity.type
_entity.pdbx_description
1 polymer ?
#
loop_
_entity_poly.entity_id
_entity_poly.type
_entity_poly.pdbx_seq_one_letter_code
_entity_poly.pdbx_strand_id
1 'polypeptide(L)'
;MSKDYSRREFIKKNSLAGLGLAITASLPGIITNANAAPTSAVQNEPSMFFDGFTQIGPKKYKHPAEQWSLEHLLAELDHCSISGALVSYTQSVVYDPMFSNLELSAMLKSYPHLFAIWNVMPSFSGEFPDPDTLGKRMQEHNIRAVSIHAKTNAWDWRAPQSAPLLNWLNKNRVLTITSVAELGYDDLGDFLSKYPNLPLLLTGSVWSEQRVLLPLVKQHKNLHISFEKFQINYGVEYMFREGFADQMIFASNTPTMSAGAHRTFIDYAQIPKEARDKAAGGNLIRLLKGQKPPRVHVNKNEDVLMAAVRRGLPLPAAVLDMHMHILHEGLNGAGGAYRMEQGGPKGTFSLINRLGYKGGGFMSWSGVVSQNTVGGNIATKLALDAAPKGYWGLANFDPTHYSQEELARMIPELYKDKRFIGMKPYHQYGVRFDDPSYDVWWKYGNDNNFYGLLHSSRSDSVEVETLAKKYPNVRWVLAHAGSSYRMADTVIGAIKKYPNIYAEITLTPVPLGVVDYLVEGAGQDRIMYGSDLPMRDPRQQLGWVVFSRLPLDVKKKVLAGNAMDVIRPCLDRLPAHNRPDL
;
A
#
# COMPACT_ATOMS: atom_id res chain seq x y z
N MET A 1 42.93 -27.15 -24.77
CA MET A 1 43.32 -25.87 -24.12
C MET A 1 42.06 -25.04 -23.97
N SER A 2 41.38 -25.18 -22.82
CA SER A 2 40.21 -24.35 -22.47
C SER A 2 40.73 -23.01 -21.92
N LYS A 3 40.34 -21.90 -22.55
CA LYS A 3 40.59 -20.58 -22.01
C LYS A 3 39.58 -20.36 -20.87
N ASP A 4 40.04 -20.37 -19.64
CA ASP A 4 39.31 -19.88 -18.50
C ASP A 4 39.04 -18.38 -18.66
N TYR A 5 37.80 -18.04 -18.97
CA TYR A 5 37.35 -16.65 -18.90
C TYR A 5 37.02 -16.30 -17.45
N SER A 6 37.64 -15.23 -16.94
CA SER A 6 37.30 -14.75 -15.60
C SER A 6 35.86 -14.25 -15.56
N ARG A 7 35.19 -14.46 -14.41
CA ARG A 7 33.82 -13.98 -14.14
C ARG A 7 33.63 -12.49 -14.50
N ARG A 8 34.70 -11.72 -14.41
CA ARG A 8 34.80 -10.28 -14.72
C ARG A 8 34.69 -9.97 -16.23
N GLU A 9 35.24 -10.83 -17.10
CA GLU A 9 35.14 -10.68 -18.56
C GLU A 9 33.77 -11.14 -19.08
N PHE A 10 33.16 -12.14 -18.44
CA PHE A 10 31.80 -12.58 -18.76
C PHE A 10 30.77 -11.46 -18.51
N ILE A 11 30.91 -10.75 -17.38
CA ILE A 11 30.00 -9.63 -17.04
C ILE A 11 30.20 -8.44 -17.98
N LYS A 12 31.48 -8.09 -18.32
CA LYS A 12 31.76 -7.00 -19.27
C LYS A 12 31.25 -7.29 -20.68
N LYS A 13 31.30 -8.51 -21.16
CA LYS A 13 30.80 -8.88 -22.49
C LYS A 13 29.28 -8.91 -22.56
N ASN A 14 28.60 -9.38 -21.53
CA ASN A 14 27.15 -9.47 -21.52
C ASN A 14 26.45 -8.13 -21.24
N SER A 15 27.08 -7.19 -20.55
CA SER A 15 26.52 -5.84 -20.36
C SER A 15 26.62 -4.97 -21.63
N LEU A 16 27.53 -5.26 -22.55
CA LEU A 16 27.64 -4.57 -23.85
C LEU A 16 26.80 -5.23 -24.98
N ALA A 17 26.50 -6.51 -24.85
CA ALA A 17 25.74 -7.25 -25.87
C ALA A 17 24.19 -7.13 -25.74
N GLY A 18 23.69 -6.63 -24.61
CA GLY A 18 22.26 -6.45 -24.36
C GLY A 18 21.62 -5.22 -25.02
N LEU A 19 22.40 -4.36 -25.66
CA LEU A 19 21.92 -3.08 -26.23
C LEU A 19 21.63 -3.10 -27.74
N GLY A 20 21.71 -4.27 -28.38
CA GLY A 20 21.65 -4.36 -29.84
C GLY A 20 20.62 -5.28 -30.48
N LEU A 21 19.65 -5.83 -29.75
CA LEU A 21 18.60 -6.65 -30.32
C LEU A 21 17.22 -6.01 -30.17
N ALA A 22 16.89 -5.13 -31.10
CA ALA A 22 15.50 -4.82 -31.42
C ALA A 22 14.84 -6.09 -32.01
N ILE A 23 14.20 -6.90 -31.20
CA ILE A 23 13.34 -7.97 -31.68
C ILE A 23 12.03 -7.32 -32.12
N THR A 24 11.89 -7.06 -33.41
CA THR A 24 10.59 -6.85 -34.05
C THR A 24 9.88 -8.20 -34.14
N ALA A 25 9.21 -8.60 -33.08
CA ALA A 25 8.21 -9.66 -33.15
C ALA A 25 6.86 -9.00 -33.40
N SER A 26 6.43 -9.05 -34.66
CA SER A 26 5.06 -8.72 -35.06
C SER A 26 4.10 -9.76 -34.50
N LEU A 27 3.36 -9.39 -33.45
CA LEU A 27 2.15 -10.10 -33.02
C LEU A 27 0.94 -9.49 -33.72
N PRO A 28 -0.04 -10.30 -34.16
CA PRO A 28 -1.20 -9.80 -34.93
C PRO A 28 -2.12 -8.99 -34.01
N GLY A 29 -2.58 -7.89 -34.56
CA GLY A 29 -3.42 -6.83 -34.06
C GLY A 29 -4.48 -7.15 -33.00
N ILE A 30 -4.33 -6.42 -31.88
CA ILE A 30 -5.48 -5.91 -31.14
C ILE A 30 -5.40 -4.39 -31.29
N ILE A 31 -6.19 -3.86 -32.19
CA ILE A 31 -6.41 -2.42 -32.32
C ILE A 31 -7.25 -2.00 -31.11
N THR A 32 -6.60 -1.49 -30.09
CA THR A 32 -7.29 -0.71 -29.08
C THR A 32 -7.27 0.76 -29.52
N ASN A 33 -8.41 1.28 -29.91
CA ASN A 33 -8.65 2.70 -30.11
C ASN A 33 -8.37 3.45 -28.77
N ALA A 34 -7.15 3.91 -28.61
CA ALA A 34 -6.74 4.80 -27.49
C ALA A 34 -6.77 6.26 -27.95
N ASN A 35 -7.88 6.71 -28.49
CA ASN A 35 -8.22 8.13 -28.66
C ASN A 35 -9.57 8.40 -28.02
N ALA A 36 -9.67 8.19 -26.71
CA ALA A 36 -10.68 8.89 -25.93
C ALA A 36 -10.08 10.22 -25.48
N ALA A 37 -10.48 11.29 -26.17
CA ALA A 37 -10.33 12.65 -25.67
C ALA A 37 -10.85 12.71 -24.22
N PRO A 38 -10.33 13.61 -23.35
CA PRO A 38 -10.86 13.77 -22.01
C PRO A 38 -12.34 14.13 -22.12
N THR A 39 -13.21 13.17 -21.88
CA THR A 39 -14.63 13.41 -21.71
C THR A 39 -14.75 14.42 -20.57
N SER A 40 -15.48 15.51 -20.83
CA SER A 40 -15.89 16.53 -19.87
C SER A 40 -16.11 15.90 -18.50
N ALA A 41 -15.55 16.51 -17.44
CA ALA A 41 -15.70 16.08 -16.07
C ALA A 41 -17.19 15.95 -15.72
N VAL A 42 -17.76 14.79 -15.98
CA VAL A 42 -19.03 14.38 -15.38
C VAL A 42 -18.72 14.33 -13.89
N GLN A 43 -19.33 15.23 -13.12
CA GLN A 43 -19.28 15.18 -11.66
C GLN A 43 -19.83 13.81 -11.26
N ASN A 44 -18.92 12.86 -11.00
CA ASN A 44 -19.29 11.54 -10.55
C ASN A 44 -19.96 11.68 -9.17
N GLU A 45 -21.23 11.29 -9.07
CA GLU A 45 -21.86 11.14 -7.76
C GLU A 45 -20.99 10.16 -6.93
N PRO A 46 -20.76 10.50 -5.64
CA PRO A 46 -19.94 9.67 -4.77
C PRO A 46 -20.52 8.26 -4.64
N SER A 47 -19.65 7.27 -4.65
CA SER A 47 -20.03 5.89 -4.33
C SER A 47 -20.40 5.77 -2.84
N MET A 48 -21.40 4.95 -2.53
CA MET A 48 -21.75 4.58 -1.17
C MET A 48 -20.74 3.55 -0.66
N PHE A 49 -19.88 3.95 0.30
CA PHE A 49 -18.93 3.05 0.92
C PHE A 49 -19.59 2.31 2.09
N PHE A 50 -19.44 0.98 2.09
CA PHE A 50 -19.86 0.11 3.19
C PHE A 50 -18.71 -0.83 3.51
N ASP A 51 -18.14 -0.68 4.72
CA ASP A 51 -16.92 -1.37 5.12
C ASP A 51 -17.20 -2.82 5.54
N GLY A 52 -16.57 -3.76 4.86
CA GLY A 52 -16.75 -5.20 5.09
C GLY A 52 -15.99 -5.76 6.29
N PHE A 53 -15.07 -5.01 6.88
CA PHE A 53 -14.33 -5.46 8.05
C PHE A 53 -13.70 -4.31 8.82
N THR A 54 -14.20 -4.05 10.01
CA THR A 54 -13.63 -3.13 11.01
C THR A 54 -13.56 -3.83 12.37
N GLN A 55 -12.83 -3.24 13.31
CA GLN A 55 -12.60 -3.84 14.61
C GLN A 55 -12.77 -2.81 15.75
N ILE A 56 -13.24 -3.27 16.89
CA ILE A 56 -13.22 -2.52 18.15
C ILE A 56 -12.77 -3.42 19.31
N GLY A 57 -12.48 -2.82 20.45
CA GLY A 57 -12.18 -3.52 21.71
C GLY A 57 -10.71 -3.53 22.09
N PRO A 58 -10.37 -4.12 23.24
CA PRO A 58 -9.00 -4.19 23.73
C PRO A 58 -8.08 -4.92 22.75
N LYS A 59 -6.94 -4.34 22.45
CA LYS A 59 -5.90 -4.95 21.60
C LYS A 59 -4.67 -5.30 22.43
N LYS A 60 -4.22 -6.54 22.31
CA LYS A 60 -2.97 -6.99 22.91
C LYS A 60 -1.77 -6.27 22.27
N TYR A 61 -0.82 -5.81 23.08
CA TYR A 61 0.38 -5.09 22.62
C TYR A 61 0.12 -3.81 21.84
N LYS A 62 -1.00 -3.14 22.10
CA LYS A 62 -1.30 -1.88 21.44
C LYS A 62 -0.27 -0.79 21.84
N HIS A 63 0.03 0.11 20.90
CA HIS A 63 0.76 1.34 21.23
C HIS A 63 -0.17 2.31 21.99
N PRO A 64 0.34 3.13 22.94
CA PRO A 64 -0.50 4.08 23.68
C PRO A 64 -1.33 5.02 22.81
N ALA A 65 -0.82 5.44 21.67
CA ALA A 65 -1.51 6.32 20.72
C ALA A 65 -2.60 5.63 19.89
N GLU A 66 -2.63 4.30 19.81
CA GLU A 66 -3.68 3.59 19.07
C GLU A 66 -5.03 3.69 19.75
N GLN A 67 -6.10 3.89 18.99
CA GLN A 67 -7.48 4.00 19.46
C GLN A 67 -8.33 2.86 18.92
N TRP A 68 -9.02 2.14 19.82
CA TRP A 68 -9.78 0.92 19.49
C TRP A 68 -11.21 0.94 20.04
N SER A 69 -11.72 2.12 20.43
CA SER A 69 -13.09 2.26 20.95
C SER A 69 -14.12 2.35 19.83
N LEU A 70 -15.38 2.10 20.16
CA LEU A 70 -16.51 2.28 19.25
C LEU A 70 -16.65 3.75 18.82
N GLU A 71 -16.46 4.68 19.75
CA GLU A 71 -16.53 6.12 19.49
C GLU A 71 -15.46 6.55 18.46
N HIS A 72 -14.25 6.00 18.58
CA HIS A 72 -13.19 6.27 17.62
C HIS A 72 -13.54 5.70 16.23
N LEU A 73 -14.08 4.47 16.17
CA LEU A 73 -14.57 3.89 14.91
C LEU A 73 -15.64 4.76 14.26
N LEU A 74 -16.64 5.20 15.02
CA LEU A 74 -17.72 6.09 14.52
C LEU A 74 -17.15 7.40 13.97
N ALA A 75 -16.20 8.02 14.69
CA ALA A 75 -15.54 9.24 14.25
C ALA A 75 -14.71 9.04 12.97
N GLU A 76 -14.13 7.85 12.77
CA GLU A 76 -13.36 7.54 11.56
C GLU A 76 -14.27 7.26 10.37
N LEU A 77 -15.37 6.53 10.56
CA LEU A 77 -16.36 6.31 9.50
C LEU A 77 -16.99 7.63 9.03
N ASP A 78 -17.34 8.54 9.96
CA ASP A 78 -17.82 9.87 9.63
C ASP A 78 -16.76 10.66 8.86
N HIS A 79 -15.52 10.74 9.40
CA HIS A 79 -14.41 11.47 8.77
C HIS A 79 -14.14 10.99 7.35
N CYS A 80 -14.14 9.68 7.13
CA CYS A 80 -13.91 9.08 5.82
C CYS A 80 -15.17 9.00 4.94
N SER A 81 -16.32 9.56 5.33
CA SER A 81 -17.59 9.47 4.58
C SER A 81 -17.98 8.02 4.25
N ILE A 82 -17.87 7.12 5.22
CA ILE A 82 -18.26 5.72 5.11
C ILE A 82 -19.65 5.54 5.70
N SER A 83 -20.55 4.96 4.92
CA SER A 83 -21.99 4.93 5.22
C SER A 83 -22.40 3.87 6.23
N GLY A 84 -21.57 2.88 6.47
CA GLY A 84 -21.79 1.80 7.42
C GLY A 84 -20.66 0.79 7.43
N ALA A 85 -20.66 -0.11 8.40
CA ALA A 85 -19.59 -1.10 8.55
C ALA A 85 -20.05 -2.41 9.19
N LEU A 86 -19.35 -3.49 8.84
CA LEU A 86 -19.30 -4.72 9.64
C LEU A 86 -18.24 -4.54 10.72
N VAL A 87 -18.59 -4.84 11.96
CA VAL A 87 -17.74 -4.63 13.13
C VAL A 87 -17.44 -5.94 13.82
N SER A 88 -16.16 -6.25 14.00
CA SER A 88 -15.65 -7.36 14.80
C SER A 88 -15.23 -6.86 16.18
N TYR A 89 -15.34 -7.70 17.19
CA TYR A 89 -14.92 -7.39 18.54
C TYR A 89 -13.74 -8.28 18.94
N THR A 90 -12.63 -7.67 19.32
CA THR A 90 -11.40 -8.39 19.63
C THR A 90 -11.58 -9.45 20.72
N GLN A 91 -12.46 -9.19 21.71
CA GLN A 91 -12.75 -10.12 22.81
C GLN A 91 -13.44 -11.40 22.33
N SER A 92 -14.23 -11.33 21.24
CA SER A 92 -14.87 -12.54 20.71
C SER A 92 -13.87 -13.53 20.09
N VAL A 93 -12.65 -13.06 19.79
CA VAL A 93 -11.58 -13.90 19.24
C VAL A 93 -10.64 -14.44 20.33
N VAL A 94 -10.36 -13.62 21.38
CA VAL A 94 -9.30 -13.93 22.36
C VAL A 94 -9.80 -14.30 23.74
N TYR A 95 -11.10 -14.21 24.00
CA TYR A 95 -11.70 -14.53 25.28
C TYR A 95 -12.85 -15.54 25.10
N ASP A 96 -14.10 -15.18 25.33
CA ASP A 96 -15.27 -16.03 25.14
C ASP A 96 -16.04 -15.59 23.90
N PRO A 97 -16.12 -16.40 22.83
CA PRO A 97 -16.78 -15.99 21.60
C PRO A 97 -18.27 -15.64 21.78
N MET A 98 -19.05 -16.49 22.46
CA MET A 98 -20.51 -16.28 22.54
C MET A 98 -20.88 -15.12 23.46
N PHE A 99 -20.23 -15.01 24.62
CA PHE A 99 -20.42 -13.88 25.53
C PHE A 99 -20.09 -12.56 24.84
N SER A 100 -18.91 -12.48 24.22
CA SER A 100 -18.44 -11.25 23.56
C SER A 100 -19.23 -10.92 22.29
N ASN A 101 -19.77 -11.90 21.57
CA ASN A 101 -20.69 -11.69 20.45
C ASN A 101 -21.98 -10.99 20.90
N LEU A 102 -22.53 -11.41 22.03
CA LEU A 102 -23.74 -10.79 22.61
C LEU A 102 -23.45 -9.36 23.12
N GLU A 103 -22.29 -9.18 23.76
CA GLU A 103 -21.81 -7.86 24.20
C GLU A 103 -21.68 -6.90 23.01
N LEU A 104 -21.03 -7.33 21.91
CA LEU A 104 -20.93 -6.56 20.66
C LEU A 104 -22.33 -6.19 20.13
N SER A 105 -23.25 -7.14 20.08
CA SER A 105 -24.60 -6.89 19.60
C SER A 105 -25.33 -5.85 20.44
N ALA A 106 -25.12 -5.87 21.75
CA ALA A 106 -25.69 -4.86 22.67
C ALA A 106 -25.07 -3.47 22.43
N MET A 107 -23.74 -3.38 22.27
CA MET A 107 -23.03 -2.13 21.97
C MET A 107 -23.51 -1.49 20.66
N LEU A 108 -23.78 -2.30 19.63
CA LEU A 108 -24.16 -1.78 18.30
C LEU A 108 -25.66 -1.49 18.15
N LYS A 109 -26.50 -1.85 19.12
CA LYS A 109 -27.96 -1.74 19.03
C LYS A 109 -28.47 -0.34 18.66
N SER A 110 -27.80 0.71 19.12
CA SER A 110 -28.16 2.11 18.83
C SER A 110 -27.62 2.64 17.51
N TYR A 111 -26.87 1.84 16.74
CA TYR A 111 -26.19 2.25 15.51
C TYR A 111 -26.68 1.41 14.32
N PRO A 112 -27.81 1.74 13.68
CA PRO A 112 -28.45 0.90 12.66
C PRO A 112 -27.65 0.74 11.37
N HIS A 113 -26.56 1.47 11.20
CA HIS A 113 -25.62 1.37 10.09
C HIS A 113 -24.39 0.51 10.40
N LEU A 114 -24.27 0.00 11.64
CA LEU A 114 -23.23 -0.92 12.06
C LEU A 114 -23.83 -2.32 12.27
N PHE A 115 -23.12 -3.34 11.81
CA PHE A 115 -23.55 -4.73 11.89
C PHE A 115 -22.46 -5.58 12.54
N ALA A 116 -22.83 -6.36 13.55
CA ALA A 116 -21.88 -7.22 14.23
C ALA A 116 -21.41 -8.37 13.34
N ILE A 117 -20.12 -8.65 13.39
CA ILE A 117 -19.50 -9.90 12.93
C ILE A 117 -19.36 -10.78 14.17
N TRP A 118 -20.06 -11.91 14.22
CA TRP A 118 -19.89 -12.86 15.30
C TRP A 118 -18.72 -13.81 15.01
N ASN A 119 -17.82 -13.99 15.95
CA ASN A 119 -16.84 -15.08 15.87
C ASN A 119 -17.53 -16.39 16.20
N VAL A 120 -17.38 -17.40 15.33
CA VAL A 120 -18.03 -18.71 15.49
C VAL A 120 -17.01 -19.85 15.48
N MET A 121 -17.31 -20.89 16.25
CA MET A 121 -16.48 -22.08 16.39
C MET A 121 -17.33 -23.35 16.48
N PRO A 122 -16.77 -24.56 16.25
CA PRO A 122 -17.48 -25.81 16.40
C PRO A 122 -18.02 -26.01 17.83
N SER A 123 -19.21 -26.60 17.94
CA SER A 123 -19.91 -26.85 19.22
C SER A 123 -19.48 -28.13 19.95
N PHE A 124 -18.50 -28.86 19.42
CA PHE A 124 -18.13 -30.18 19.91
C PHE A 124 -17.72 -30.21 21.39
N SER A 125 -16.99 -29.20 21.86
CA SER A 125 -16.56 -29.07 23.26
C SER A 125 -17.67 -28.59 24.22
N GLY A 126 -18.85 -28.26 23.70
CA GLY A 126 -20.01 -27.84 24.51
C GLY A 126 -20.01 -26.37 24.97
N GLU A 127 -18.96 -25.61 24.66
CA GLU A 127 -18.78 -24.20 25.03
C GLU A 127 -19.40 -23.22 24.02
N PHE A 128 -19.76 -23.71 22.84
CA PHE A 128 -20.39 -22.92 21.79
C PHE A 128 -21.71 -23.60 21.33
N PRO A 129 -22.75 -22.85 20.95
CA PRO A 129 -24.02 -23.44 20.57
C PRO A 129 -23.93 -24.29 19.30
N ASP A 130 -24.80 -25.30 19.19
CA ASP A 130 -24.96 -26.05 17.94
C ASP A 130 -25.45 -25.13 16.81
N PRO A 131 -25.29 -25.53 15.54
CA PRO A 131 -25.60 -24.66 14.40
C PRO A 131 -27.03 -24.18 14.31
N ASP A 132 -28.02 -24.97 14.75
CA ASP A 132 -29.45 -24.56 14.70
C ASP A 132 -29.76 -23.54 15.80
N THR A 133 -29.24 -23.74 17.00
CA THR A 133 -29.29 -22.78 18.11
C THR A 133 -28.54 -21.49 17.73
N LEU A 134 -27.36 -21.59 17.12
CA LEU A 134 -26.61 -20.44 16.61
C LEU A 134 -27.46 -19.65 15.61
N GLY A 135 -28.11 -20.34 14.66
CA GLY A 135 -28.95 -19.69 13.65
C GLY A 135 -30.12 -18.91 14.24
N LYS A 136 -30.78 -19.45 15.26
CA LYS A 136 -31.86 -18.74 16.00
C LYS A 136 -31.32 -17.46 16.66
N ARG A 137 -30.18 -17.56 17.39
CA ARG A 137 -29.53 -16.40 18.02
C ARG A 137 -29.10 -15.36 17.01
N MET A 138 -28.51 -15.78 15.87
CA MET A 138 -28.15 -14.87 14.78
C MET A 138 -29.38 -14.11 14.24
N GLN A 139 -30.52 -14.78 14.11
CA GLN A 139 -31.75 -14.14 13.68
C GLN A 139 -32.25 -13.12 14.71
N GLU A 140 -32.27 -13.48 16.00
CA GLU A 140 -32.68 -12.62 17.10
C GLU A 140 -31.87 -11.33 17.19
N HIS A 141 -30.55 -11.41 16.89
CA HIS A 141 -29.63 -10.30 16.95
C HIS A 141 -29.32 -9.66 15.57
N ASN A 142 -30.05 -10.04 14.51
CA ASN A 142 -29.84 -9.57 13.13
C ASN A 142 -28.42 -9.76 12.62
N ILE A 143 -27.75 -10.87 12.97
CA ILE A 143 -26.41 -11.20 12.51
C ILE A 143 -26.44 -11.75 11.10
N ARG A 144 -25.65 -11.16 10.19
CA ARG A 144 -25.60 -11.50 8.77
C ARG A 144 -24.20 -11.94 8.30
N ALA A 145 -23.19 -11.74 9.14
CA ALA A 145 -21.82 -12.11 8.87
C ALA A 145 -21.18 -12.75 10.10
N VAL A 146 -20.30 -13.70 9.87
CA VAL A 146 -19.53 -14.37 10.92
C VAL A 146 -18.05 -14.34 10.57
N SER A 147 -17.19 -14.46 11.58
CA SER A 147 -15.76 -14.74 11.38
C SER A 147 -15.40 -16.12 11.89
N ILE A 148 -14.40 -16.74 11.25
CA ILE A 148 -13.78 -17.97 11.71
C ILE A 148 -12.28 -17.73 11.92
N HIS A 149 -11.78 -18.16 13.07
CA HIS A 149 -10.40 -18.05 13.50
C HIS A 149 -9.87 -19.42 13.92
N ALA A 150 -9.84 -20.35 12.95
CA ALA A 150 -9.57 -21.76 13.19
C ALA A 150 -8.24 -21.99 13.90
N LYS A 151 -7.17 -21.32 13.43
CA LYS A 151 -5.84 -21.43 14.02
C LYS A 151 -5.76 -20.76 15.39
N THR A 152 -6.29 -19.54 15.53
CA THR A 152 -6.28 -18.80 16.80
C THR A 152 -7.12 -19.48 17.87
N ASN A 153 -8.30 -20.00 17.50
CA ASN A 153 -9.22 -20.70 18.40
C ASN A 153 -8.98 -22.23 18.46
N ALA A 154 -7.82 -22.71 17.95
CA ALA A 154 -7.31 -24.08 18.09
C ALA A 154 -8.28 -25.19 17.61
N TRP A 155 -8.94 -25.00 16.46
CA TRP A 155 -9.74 -26.02 15.80
C TRP A 155 -9.35 -26.20 14.33
N ASP A 156 -9.63 -27.40 13.77
CA ASP A 156 -9.30 -27.72 12.38
C ASP A 156 -10.58 -27.77 11.53
N TRP A 157 -10.63 -26.99 10.47
CA TRP A 157 -11.75 -26.96 9.53
C TRP A 157 -11.95 -28.30 8.79
N ARG A 158 -10.93 -29.14 8.71
CA ARG A 158 -10.98 -30.49 8.11
C ARG A 158 -11.59 -31.53 9.03
N ALA A 159 -11.52 -31.28 10.33
CA ALA A 159 -11.97 -32.24 11.33
C ALA A 159 -13.48 -32.51 11.20
N PRO A 160 -13.94 -33.78 11.35
CA PRO A 160 -15.34 -34.13 11.28
C PRO A 160 -16.22 -33.28 12.22
N GLN A 161 -15.70 -32.88 13.37
CA GLN A 161 -16.37 -32.08 14.38
C GLN A 161 -16.71 -30.66 13.91
N SER A 162 -15.97 -30.13 12.94
CA SER A 162 -16.19 -28.80 12.35
C SER A 162 -17.25 -28.83 11.23
N ALA A 163 -17.50 -29.99 10.66
CA ALA A 163 -18.41 -30.14 9.51
C ALA A 163 -19.85 -29.65 9.79
N PRO A 164 -20.49 -29.90 10.96
CA PRO A 164 -21.83 -29.40 11.22
C PRO A 164 -21.94 -27.88 11.07
N LEU A 165 -21.03 -27.13 11.68
CA LEU A 165 -20.97 -25.66 11.57
C LEU A 165 -20.76 -25.20 10.12
N LEU A 166 -19.72 -25.72 9.47
CA LEU A 166 -19.33 -25.27 8.11
C LEU A 166 -20.38 -25.65 7.08
N ASN A 167 -21.01 -26.83 7.19
CA ASN A 167 -22.12 -27.23 6.35
C ASN A 167 -23.36 -26.31 6.55
N TRP A 168 -23.64 -25.94 7.79
CA TRP A 168 -24.74 -25.01 8.10
C TRP A 168 -24.48 -23.63 7.50
N LEU A 169 -23.26 -23.06 7.66
CA LEU A 169 -22.85 -21.80 7.04
C LEU A 169 -22.95 -21.85 5.52
N ASN A 170 -22.47 -22.94 4.90
CA ASN A 170 -22.52 -23.17 3.45
C ASN A 170 -23.98 -23.28 2.95
N LYS A 171 -24.82 -24.07 3.62
CA LYS A 171 -26.26 -24.24 3.27
C LYS A 171 -27.01 -22.92 3.35
N ASN A 172 -26.77 -22.15 4.38
CA ASN A 172 -27.43 -20.86 4.62
C ASN A 172 -26.76 -19.69 3.88
N ARG A 173 -25.63 -19.94 3.20
CA ARG A 173 -24.83 -18.93 2.49
C ARG A 173 -24.51 -17.71 3.37
N VAL A 174 -24.06 -17.95 4.58
CA VAL A 174 -23.67 -16.91 5.53
C VAL A 174 -22.34 -16.31 5.12
N LEU A 175 -22.25 -14.98 5.01
CA LEU A 175 -20.97 -14.32 4.76
C LEU A 175 -20.01 -14.67 5.88
N THR A 176 -18.92 -15.34 5.51
CA THR A 176 -17.88 -15.78 6.44
C THR A 176 -16.59 -15.02 6.16
N ILE A 177 -15.98 -14.49 7.18
CA ILE A 177 -14.75 -13.68 7.11
C ILE A 177 -13.63 -14.46 7.77
N THR A 178 -12.49 -14.54 7.09
CA THR A 178 -11.26 -15.10 7.67
C THR A 178 -10.05 -14.40 7.08
N SER A 179 -8.89 -14.59 7.68
CA SER A 179 -7.64 -14.03 7.15
C SER A 179 -6.73 -15.11 6.56
N VAL A 180 -5.80 -14.66 5.71
CA VAL A 180 -4.72 -15.53 5.20
C VAL A 180 -3.92 -16.16 6.36
N ALA A 181 -3.76 -15.46 7.47
CA ALA A 181 -3.05 -15.98 8.64
C ALA A 181 -3.77 -17.14 9.33
N GLU A 182 -5.10 -17.22 9.23
CA GLU A 182 -5.94 -18.25 9.85
C GLU A 182 -6.10 -19.48 8.96
N LEU A 183 -6.34 -19.31 7.66
CA LEU A 183 -6.62 -20.42 6.77
C LEU A 183 -5.40 -20.85 5.93
N GLY A 184 -4.58 -19.88 5.51
CA GLY A 184 -3.46 -20.13 4.58
C GLY A 184 -3.91 -20.36 3.14
N TYR A 185 -3.01 -20.19 2.19
CA TYR A 185 -3.32 -20.42 0.76
C TYR A 185 -3.36 -21.90 0.40
N ASP A 186 -2.58 -22.74 1.06
CA ASP A 186 -2.55 -24.17 0.80
C ASP A 186 -3.90 -24.83 1.08
N ASP A 187 -4.62 -24.32 2.06
CA ASP A 187 -5.93 -24.84 2.47
C ASP A 187 -7.11 -24.14 1.81
N LEU A 188 -6.90 -22.92 1.31
CA LEU A 188 -7.98 -22.06 0.82
C LEU A 188 -8.73 -22.68 -0.37
N GLY A 189 -8.01 -23.29 -1.32
CA GLY A 189 -8.61 -23.93 -2.49
C GLY A 189 -9.51 -25.11 -2.13
N ASP A 190 -9.05 -25.97 -1.24
CA ASP A 190 -9.79 -27.13 -0.74
C ASP A 190 -11.00 -26.72 0.09
N PHE A 191 -10.85 -25.71 0.95
CA PHE A 191 -11.94 -25.14 1.73
C PHE A 191 -13.06 -24.61 0.83
N LEU A 192 -12.72 -23.79 -0.16
CA LEU A 192 -13.68 -23.19 -1.09
C LEU A 192 -14.39 -24.23 -1.97
N SER A 193 -13.67 -25.28 -2.37
CA SER A 193 -14.23 -26.41 -3.13
C SER A 193 -15.19 -27.23 -2.28
N LYS A 194 -14.88 -27.47 -1.02
CA LYS A 194 -15.71 -28.21 -0.09
C LYS A 194 -16.99 -27.46 0.31
N TYR A 195 -16.91 -26.12 0.36
CA TYR A 195 -18.02 -25.23 0.75
C TYR A 195 -18.37 -24.22 -0.34
N PRO A 196 -18.85 -24.65 -1.52
CA PRO A 196 -18.97 -23.80 -2.71
C PRO A 196 -20.04 -22.71 -2.64
N ASN A 197 -21.01 -22.84 -1.71
CA ASN A 197 -22.06 -21.84 -1.52
C ASN A 197 -21.76 -20.86 -0.37
N LEU A 198 -20.68 -21.07 0.39
CA LEU A 198 -20.27 -20.21 1.48
C LEU A 198 -19.53 -19.01 0.90
N PRO A 199 -20.09 -17.78 0.95
CA PRO A 199 -19.35 -16.60 0.52
C PRO A 199 -18.25 -16.31 1.54
N LEU A 200 -16.99 -16.33 1.10
CA LEU A 200 -15.82 -16.10 1.94
C LEU A 200 -15.20 -14.74 1.61
N LEU A 201 -15.12 -13.86 2.60
CA LEU A 201 -14.29 -12.65 2.52
C LEU A 201 -12.92 -12.97 3.12
N LEU A 202 -11.88 -12.96 2.29
CA LEU A 202 -10.50 -13.15 2.70
C LEU A 202 -9.84 -11.79 2.97
N THR A 203 -9.33 -11.62 4.19
CA THR A 203 -8.57 -10.44 4.61
C THR A 203 -7.09 -10.77 4.75
N GLY A 204 -6.24 -9.75 4.81
CA GLY A 204 -4.81 -9.91 5.07
C GLY A 204 -3.95 -10.34 3.88
N SER A 205 -4.54 -10.52 2.68
CA SER A 205 -3.78 -10.78 1.45
C SER A 205 -2.88 -9.61 1.11
N VAL A 206 -1.61 -9.87 0.80
CA VAL A 206 -0.64 -8.82 0.47
C VAL A 206 -0.38 -8.74 -1.03
N TRP A 207 0.10 -7.59 -1.47
CA TRP A 207 0.39 -7.27 -2.88
C TRP A 207 1.34 -8.26 -3.56
N SER A 208 2.23 -8.93 -2.84
CA SER A 208 3.17 -9.92 -3.38
C SER A 208 2.56 -11.30 -3.67
N GLU A 209 1.35 -11.57 -3.18
CA GLU A 209 0.71 -12.90 -3.24
C GLU A 209 -0.21 -13.09 -4.45
N GLN A 210 -0.14 -12.21 -5.44
CA GLN A 210 -0.98 -12.22 -6.64
C GLN A 210 -0.98 -13.56 -7.38
N ARG A 211 0.18 -14.20 -7.49
CA ARG A 211 0.34 -15.45 -8.26
C ARG A 211 -0.37 -16.64 -7.63
N VAL A 212 -0.60 -16.59 -6.33
CA VAL A 212 -1.36 -17.62 -5.60
C VAL A 212 -2.83 -17.23 -5.50
N LEU A 213 -3.13 -15.97 -5.14
CA LEU A 213 -4.48 -15.51 -4.85
C LEU A 213 -5.35 -15.39 -6.13
N LEU A 214 -4.84 -14.79 -7.21
CA LEU A 214 -5.66 -14.50 -8.39
C LEU A 214 -6.19 -15.74 -9.11
N PRO A 215 -5.44 -16.86 -9.25
CA PRO A 215 -6.00 -18.12 -9.74
C PRO A 215 -7.17 -18.63 -8.89
N LEU A 216 -7.07 -18.52 -7.55
CA LEU A 216 -8.15 -18.92 -6.64
C LEU A 216 -9.41 -18.04 -6.82
N VAL A 217 -9.23 -16.72 -6.95
CA VAL A 217 -10.34 -15.78 -7.25
C VAL A 217 -11.03 -16.14 -8.57
N LYS A 218 -10.26 -16.53 -9.58
CA LYS A 218 -10.80 -16.94 -10.88
C LYS A 218 -11.60 -18.24 -10.78
N GLN A 219 -11.08 -19.21 -10.05
CA GLN A 219 -11.66 -20.54 -9.91
C GLN A 219 -12.90 -20.53 -9.00
N HIS A 220 -12.87 -19.77 -7.90
CA HIS A 220 -13.88 -19.82 -6.85
C HIS A 220 -14.69 -18.52 -6.80
N LYS A 221 -15.93 -18.56 -7.33
CA LYS A 221 -16.81 -17.38 -7.35
C LYS A 221 -17.34 -16.98 -5.98
N ASN A 222 -17.24 -17.85 -5.00
CA ASN A 222 -17.57 -17.62 -3.61
C ASN A 222 -16.41 -16.98 -2.80
N LEU A 223 -15.22 -16.79 -3.41
CA LEU A 223 -14.12 -16.05 -2.80
C LEU A 223 -14.23 -14.56 -3.11
N HIS A 224 -14.23 -13.75 -2.08
CA HIS A 224 -14.18 -12.29 -2.13
C HIS A 224 -12.91 -11.81 -1.45
N ILE A 225 -12.33 -10.71 -1.94
CA ILE A 225 -11.06 -10.17 -1.42
C ILE A 225 -11.21 -8.70 -1.02
N SER A 226 -10.44 -8.34 0.01
CA SER A 226 -10.25 -6.97 0.45
C SER A 226 -8.94 -6.38 -0.09
N PHE A 227 -8.79 -5.07 0.00
CA PHE A 227 -7.64 -4.36 -0.56
C PHE A 227 -6.71 -3.74 0.50
N GLU A 228 -6.93 -3.98 1.79
CA GLU A 228 -6.16 -3.30 2.84
C GLU A 228 -4.64 -3.52 2.75
N LYS A 229 -4.21 -4.65 2.18
CA LYS A 229 -2.80 -4.93 1.88
C LYS A 229 -2.56 -5.38 0.44
N PHE A 230 -3.63 -5.69 -0.30
CA PHE A 230 -3.55 -6.13 -1.70
C PHE A 230 -3.49 -4.92 -2.64
N GLN A 231 -2.43 -4.14 -2.50
CA GLN A 231 -2.21 -2.82 -3.10
C GLN A 231 -1.42 -2.92 -4.42
N ILE A 232 -1.79 -3.81 -5.30
CA ILE A 232 -1.10 -3.94 -6.60
C ILE A 232 -1.34 -2.69 -7.46
N ASN A 233 -0.30 -2.24 -8.15
CA ASN A 233 -0.39 -1.11 -9.06
C ASN A 233 -1.49 -1.33 -10.10
N TYR A 234 -2.38 -0.37 -10.32
CA TYR A 234 -3.60 -0.53 -11.14
C TYR A 234 -4.49 -1.72 -10.73
N GLY A 235 -4.50 -2.10 -9.45
CA GLY A 235 -5.10 -3.34 -8.99
C GLY A 235 -6.61 -3.42 -9.20
N VAL A 236 -7.34 -2.32 -8.96
CA VAL A 236 -8.79 -2.29 -9.16
C VAL A 236 -9.13 -2.42 -10.65
N GLU A 237 -8.40 -1.71 -11.52
CA GLU A 237 -8.55 -1.79 -12.96
C GLU A 237 -8.21 -3.18 -13.51
N TYR A 238 -7.16 -3.80 -12.95
CA TYR A 238 -6.78 -5.17 -13.28
C TYR A 238 -7.89 -6.16 -12.90
N MET A 239 -8.38 -6.12 -11.67
CA MET A 239 -9.46 -6.99 -11.18
C MET A 239 -10.75 -6.82 -12.01
N PHE A 240 -11.08 -5.59 -12.39
CA PHE A 240 -12.22 -5.33 -13.27
C PHE A 240 -12.03 -5.95 -14.66
N ARG A 241 -10.88 -5.75 -15.26
CA ARG A 241 -10.54 -6.28 -16.61
C ARG A 241 -10.59 -7.80 -16.66
N GLU A 242 -10.16 -8.47 -15.58
CA GLU A 242 -10.18 -9.93 -15.47
C GLU A 242 -11.58 -10.50 -15.09
N GLY A 243 -12.61 -9.66 -14.97
CA GLY A 243 -13.97 -10.08 -14.67
C GLY A 243 -14.23 -10.39 -13.19
N PHE A 244 -13.43 -9.83 -12.27
CA PHE A 244 -13.54 -10.06 -10.81
C PHE A 244 -14.31 -8.96 -10.09
N ALA A 245 -15.04 -8.09 -10.82
CA ALA A 245 -15.76 -6.96 -10.23
C ALA A 245 -16.71 -7.35 -9.07
N ASP A 246 -17.36 -8.52 -9.16
CA ASP A 246 -18.31 -9.00 -8.14
C ASP A 246 -17.62 -9.63 -6.91
N GLN A 247 -16.30 -9.79 -6.95
CA GLN A 247 -15.49 -10.39 -5.88
C GLN A 247 -14.68 -9.35 -5.08
N MET A 248 -14.72 -8.08 -5.49
CA MET A 248 -14.05 -6.98 -4.81
C MET A 248 -14.92 -6.45 -3.67
N ILE A 249 -14.40 -6.39 -2.47
CA ILE A 249 -15.07 -5.84 -1.27
C ILE A 249 -14.19 -4.75 -0.66
N PHE A 250 -14.76 -3.56 -0.44
CA PHE A 250 -14.15 -2.58 0.43
C PHE A 250 -14.18 -3.08 1.87
N ALA A 251 -13.03 -3.32 2.46
CA ALA A 251 -12.86 -3.73 3.84
C ALA A 251 -11.55 -3.14 4.36
N SER A 252 -11.64 -2.15 5.24
CA SER A 252 -10.50 -1.31 5.60
C SER A 252 -9.60 -1.89 6.67
N ASN A 253 -10.13 -2.80 7.49
CA ASN A 253 -9.46 -3.27 8.69
C ASN A 253 -9.16 -2.14 9.71
N THR A 254 -10.00 -1.08 9.72
CA THR A 254 -9.93 0.00 10.71
C THR A 254 -10.18 -0.55 12.12
N PRO A 255 -9.43 -0.16 13.17
CA PRO A 255 -8.43 0.91 13.23
C PRO A 255 -6.98 0.47 12.95
N THR A 256 -6.75 -0.79 12.57
CA THR A 256 -5.39 -1.26 12.22
C THR A 256 -4.84 -0.46 11.03
N MET A 257 -5.69 -0.17 10.04
CA MET A 257 -5.37 0.55 8.82
C MET A 257 -6.28 1.76 8.64
N SER A 258 -5.87 2.73 7.83
CA SER A 258 -6.66 3.91 7.47
C SER A 258 -7.73 3.58 6.44
N ALA A 259 -8.99 3.78 6.80
CA ALA A 259 -10.12 3.63 5.88
C ALA A 259 -10.04 4.63 4.71
N GLY A 260 -9.55 5.84 4.97
CA GLY A 260 -9.34 6.88 3.96
C GLY A 260 -8.32 6.48 2.89
N ALA A 261 -7.22 5.82 3.29
CA ALA A 261 -6.25 5.27 2.36
C ALA A 261 -6.90 4.24 1.41
N HIS A 262 -7.67 3.32 1.94
CA HIS A 262 -8.27 2.25 1.15
C HIS A 262 -9.42 2.73 0.26
N ARG A 263 -10.24 3.69 0.70
CA ARG A 263 -11.27 4.24 -0.17
C ARG A 263 -10.68 4.96 -1.37
N THR A 264 -9.55 5.66 -1.21
CA THR A 264 -8.86 6.40 -2.29
C THR A 264 -8.46 5.47 -3.44
N PHE A 265 -8.11 4.23 -3.16
CA PHE A 265 -7.80 3.20 -4.16
C PHE A 265 -8.99 2.91 -5.08
N ILE A 266 -10.22 2.94 -4.54
CA ILE A 266 -11.46 2.73 -5.27
C ILE A 266 -11.95 4.04 -5.91
N ASP A 267 -11.94 5.16 -5.17
CA ASP A 267 -12.42 6.46 -5.67
C ASP A 267 -11.71 6.89 -6.95
N TYR A 268 -10.41 6.67 -7.05
CA TYR A 268 -9.60 6.99 -8.23
C TYR A 268 -9.53 5.87 -9.28
N ALA A 269 -10.20 4.74 -9.09
CA ALA A 269 -10.15 3.65 -10.06
C ALA A 269 -10.79 4.04 -11.40
N GLN A 270 -10.07 3.76 -12.50
CA GLN A 270 -10.56 3.97 -13.88
C GLN A 270 -11.38 2.78 -14.36
N ILE A 271 -12.53 2.58 -13.74
CA ILE A 271 -13.52 1.57 -14.07
C ILE A 271 -14.90 2.22 -14.18
N PRO A 272 -15.89 1.59 -14.83
CA PRO A 272 -17.26 2.09 -14.87
C PRO A 272 -17.81 2.34 -13.46
N LYS A 273 -18.63 3.37 -13.31
CA LYS A 273 -19.24 3.74 -12.02
C LYS A 273 -19.93 2.56 -11.35
N GLU A 274 -20.69 1.76 -12.11
CA GLU A 274 -21.35 0.57 -11.58
C GLU A 274 -20.37 -0.43 -10.93
N ALA A 275 -19.22 -0.68 -11.56
CA ALA A 275 -18.21 -1.58 -11.01
C ALA A 275 -17.54 -0.98 -9.75
N ARG A 276 -17.33 0.33 -9.73
CA ARG A 276 -16.83 1.06 -8.56
C ARG A 276 -17.82 1.00 -7.40
N ASP A 277 -19.12 1.23 -7.67
CA ASP A 277 -20.19 1.13 -6.67
C ASP A 277 -20.31 -0.29 -6.10
N LYS A 278 -20.13 -1.33 -6.94
CA LYS A 278 -20.05 -2.71 -6.48
C LYS A 278 -18.91 -2.91 -5.50
N ALA A 279 -17.70 -2.48 -5.85
CA ALA A 279 -16.51 -2.63 -4.99
C ALA A 279 -16.62 -1.81 -3.69
N ALA A 280 -17.17 -0.60 -3.74
CA ALA A 280 -17.31 0.29 -2.59
C ALA A 280 -18.29 -0.25 -1.52
N GLY A 281 -19.38 -0.93 -1.92
CA GLY A 281 -20.37 -1.42 -0.95
C GLY A 281 -21.42 -2.35 -1.55
N GLY A 282 -21.71 -2.25 -2.86
CA GLY A 282 -22.79 -3.02 -3.50
C GLY A 282 -22.61 -4.53 -3.37
N ASN A 283 -21.38 -5.04 -3.54
CA ASN A 283 -21.10 -6.46 -3.36
C ASN A 283 -21.33 -6.93 -1.93
N LEU A 284 -20.91 -6.14 -0.95
CA LEU A 284 -21.14 -6.47 0.46
C LEU A 284 -22.64 -6.54 0.77
N ILE A 285 -23.43 -5.53 0.35
CA ILE A 285 -24.88 -5.52 0.56
C ILE A 285 -25.55 -6.76 -0.07
N ARG A 286 -25.15 -7.13 -1.28
CA ARG A 286 -25.64 -8.35 -1.96
C ARG A 286 -25.37 -9.61 -1.14
N LEU A 287 -24.20 -9.70 -0.48
CA LEU A 287 -23.85 -10.86 0.34
C LEU A 287 -24.58 -10.90 1.67
N LEU A 288 -24.97 -9.75 2.24
CA LEU A 288 -25.68 -9.66 3.52
C LEU A 288 -27.18 -9.95 3.43
N LYS A 289 -27.67 -10.38 2.31
CA LYS A 289 -29.05 -10.86 2.04
C LYS A 289 -30.16 -10.18 2.86
N GLY A 290 -31.02 -9.43 2.18
CA GLY A 290 -32.15 -8.75 2.79
C GLY A 290 -31.81 -7.53 3.64
N GLN A 291 -30.52 -7.21 3.75
CA GLN A 291 -30.09 -5.98 4.40
C GLN A 291 -30.33 -4.80 3.46
N LYS A 292 -31.00 -3.76 3.98
CA LYS A 292 -31.14 -2.50 3.24
C LYS A 292 -29.79 -1.78 3.21
N PRO A 293 -29.41 -1.18 2.05
CA PRO A 293 -28.20 -0.36 2.00
C PRO A 293 -28.32 0.82 2.98
N PRO A 294 -27.25 1.17 3.69
CA PRO A 294 -27.22 2.38 4.48
C PRO A 294 -27.43 3.62 3.57
N ARG A 295 -27.90 4.71 4.15
CA ARG A 295 -27.96 5.99 3.42
C ARG A 295 -26.55 6.45 3.13
N VAL A 296 -26.34 7.02 1.94
CA VAL A 296 -25.05 7.64 1.58
C VAL A 296 -24.71 8.69 2.61
N HIS A 297 -23.54 8.53 3.23
CA HIS A 297 -23.02 9.48 4.19
C HIS A 297 -21.91 10.30 3.56
N VAL A 298 -21.87 11.59 3.85
CA VAL A 298 -20.82 12.52 3.43
C VAL A 298 -20.46 13.38 4.64
N ASN A 299 -19.18 13.39 4.98
CA ASN A 299 -18.66 14.28 6.02
C ASN A 299 -18.86 15.75 5.63
N LYS A 300 -19.56 16.49 6.46
CA LYS A 300 -19.84 17.91 6.25
C LYS A 300 -18.60 18.82 6.45
N ASN A 301 -17.60 18.30 7.13
CA ASN A 301 -16.36 19.01 7.47
C ASN A 301 -15.18 18.54 6.61
N GLU A 302 -15.44 17.86 5.48
CA GLU A 302 -14.37 17.44 4.57
C GLU A 302 -13.63 18.66 4.01
N ASP A 303 -12.29 18.56 3.95
CA ASP A 303 -11.49 19.59 3.26
C ASP A 303 -11.51 19.39 1.73
N VAL A 304 -10.91 20.34 1.01
CA VAL A 304 -10.91 20.35 -0.46
C VAL A 304 -10.15 19.15 -1.07
N LEU A 305 -9.19 18.57 -0.35
CA LEU A 305 -8.44 17.38 -0.80
C LEU A 305 -9.32 16.14 -0.68
N MET A 306 -9.97 15.95 0.46
CA MET A 306 -10.91 14.85 0.71
C MET A 306 -12.07 14.89 -0.31
N ALA A 307 -12.62 16.09 -0.55
CA ALA A 307 -13.68 16.29 -1.53
C ALA A 307 -13.23 15.94 -2.96
N ALA A 308 -11.98 16.29 -3.33
CA ALA A 308 -11.43 15.96 -4.65
C ALA A 308 -11.27 14.44 -4.83
N VAL A 309 -10.70 13.75 -3.84
CA VAL A 309 -10.55 12.28 -3.85
C VAL A 309 -11.92 11.62 -4.05
N ARG A 310 -12.89 11.97 -3.22
CA ARG A 310 -14.23 11.38 -3.25
C ARG A 310 -14.94 11.54 -4.59
N ARG A 311 -14.57 12.57 -5.37
CA ARG A 311 -15.09 12.84 -6.72
C ARG A 311 -14.20 12.25 -7.82
N GLY A 312 -13.07 11.62 -7.51
CA GLY A 312 -12.10 11.12 -8.48
C GLY A 312 -11.40 12.24 -9.28
N LEU A 313 -11.32 13.46 -8.72
CA LEU A 313 -10.69 14.63 -9.35
C LEU A 313 -9.22 14.72 -8.96
N PRO A 314 -8.34 15.26 -9.83
CA PRO A 314 -6.97 15.58 -9.46
C PRO A 314 -6.93 16.42 -8.18
N LEU A 315 -5.93 16.18 -7.32
CA LEU A 315 -5.82 16.95 -6.08
C LEU A 315 -5.63 18.45 -6.39
N PRO A 316 -6.37 19.35 -5.71
CA PRO A 316 -6.17 20.80 -5.82
C PRO A 316 -4.99 21.26 -4.92
N ALA A 317 -3.91 20.48 -4.92
CA ALA A 317 -2.64 20.77 -4.26
C ALA A 317 -1.52 20.09 -5.03
N ALA A 318 -0.32 20.64 -4.96
CA ALA A 318 0.86 19.98 -5.51
C ALA A 318 1.20 18.70 -4.73
N VAL A 319 1.65 17.67 -5.45
CA VAL A 319 2.20 16.44 -4.88
C VAL A 319 3.59 16.23 -5.47
N LEU A 320 4.60 16.10 -4.61
CA LEU A 320 5.95 15.68 -4.95
C LEU A 320 6.22 14.34 -4.28
N ASP A 321 6.53 13.34 -5.09
CA ASP A 321 6.79 11.98 -4.61
C ASP A 321 8.29 11.77 -4.42
N MET A 322 8.73 11.55 -3.18
CA MET A 322 10.15 11.40 -2.86
C MET A 322 10.68 9.97 -3.06
N HIS A 323 9.77 8.99 -3.29
CA HIS A 323 10.15 7.59 -3.37
C HIS A 323 9.33 6.85 -4.43
N MET A 324 9.85 6.83 -5.65
CA MET A 324 9.26 6.05 -6.74
C MET A 324 10.32 5.14 -7.36
N HIS A 325 9.85 4.05 -7.92
CA HIS A 325 10.63 3.16 -8.77
C HIS A 325 10.08 3.16 -10.21
N ILE A 326 10.87 2.64 -11.13
CA ILE A 326 10.46 2.50 -12.51
C ILE A 326 10.96 1.17 -13.07
N LEU A 327 10.12 0.51 -13.84
CA LEU A 327 10.51 -0.65 -14.65
C LEU A 327 10.94 -0.19 -16.05
N HIS A 328 11.62 -1.07 -16.77
CA HIS A 328 11.77 -0.89 -18.22
C HIS A 328 10.39 -0.90 -18.88
N GLU A 329 10.22 -0.13 -19.95
CA GLU A 329 8.94 -0.07 -20.66
C GLU A 329 8.52 -1.46 -21.16
N GLY A 330 7.21 -1.73 -21.06
CA GLY A 330 6.61 -3.02 -21.45
C GLY A 330 6.71 -4.14 -20.42
N LEU A 331 7.46 -3.97 -19.33
CA LEU A 331 7.51 -4.94 -18.24
C LEU A 331 6.32 -4.78 -17.29
N ASN A 332 5.77 -5.93 -16.86
CA ASN A 332 4.70 -6.02 -15.85
C ASN A 332 5.12 -6.84 -14.64
N GLY A 333 6.41 -7.03 -14.40
CA GLY A 333 6.88 -7.83 -13.28
C GLY A 333 8.27 -7.43 -12.87
N ALA A 334 8.58 -7.62 -11.60
CA ALA A 334 9.88 -7.34 -11.02
C ALA A 334 10.18 -8.28 -9.85
N GLY A 335 11.48 -8.43 -9.58
CA GLY A 335 11.96 -9.23 -8.46
C GLY A 335 11.65 -10.72 -8.51
N GLY A 336 11.13 -11.25 -9.62
CA GLY A 336 10.73 -12.65 -9.72
C GLY A 336 9.54 -13.05 -8.83
N ALA A 337 9.26 -12.31 -7.76
CA ALA A 337 8.26 -12.69 -6.75
C ALA A 337 6.84 -12.14 -7.03
N TYR A 338 6.71 -10.96 -7.63
CA TYR A 338 5.42 -10.30 -7.80
C TYR A 338 5.33 -9.50 -9.10
N ARG A 339 4.11 -9.10 -9.43
CA ARG A 339 3.79 -8.31 -10.61
C ARG A 339 3.64 -6.84 -10.26
N MET A 340 4.15 -5.97 -11.12
CA MET A 340 3.93 -4.52 -11.09
C MET A 340 3.24 -4.13 -12.39
N GLU A 341 1.91 -4.12 -12.37
CA GLU A 341 1.09 -3.81 -13.55
C GLU A 341 1.43 -2.43 -14.08
N GLN A 342 1.70 -2.32 -15.38
CA GLN A 342 2.04 -1.05 -16.04
C GLN A 342 3.15 -0.24 -15.32
N GLY A 343 4.15 -0.91 -14.77
CA GLY A 343 5.22 -0.27 -13.97
C GLY A 343 6.30 0.44 -14.79
N GLY A 344 6.24 0.43 -16.13
CA GLY A 344 7.13 1.22 -16.99
C GLY A 344 6.77 2.70 -17.03
N PRO A 345 7.59 3.57 -17.66
CA PRO A 345 7.41 5.02 -17.72
C PRO A 345 6.01 5.44 -18.16
N LYS A 346 5.50 4.87 -19.25
CA LYS A 346 4.17 5.22 -19.78
C LYS A 346 3.05 5.00 -18.77
N GLY A 347 3.00 3.83 -18.15
CA GLY A 347 1.96 3.50 -17.16
C GLY A 347 2.10 4.33 -15.89
N THR A 348 3.32 4.43 -15.36
CA THR A 348 3.65 5.21 -14.17
C THR A 348 3.24 6.66 -14.32
N PHE A 349 3.73 7.37 -15.34
CA PHE A 349 3.42 8.79 -15.53
C PHE A 349 1.96 9.05 -15.89
N SER A 350 1.29 8.11 -16.60
CA SER A 350 -0.15 8.21 -16.85
C SER A 350 -0.95 8.22 -15.55
N LEU A 351 -0.62 7.35 -14.60
CA LEU A 351 -1.32 7.28 -13.32
C LEU A 351 -1.11 8.55 -12.49
N ILE A 352 0.15 8.94 -12.24
CA ILE A 352 0.45 10.05 -11.32
C ILE A 352 0.05 11.43 -11.89
N ASN A 353 0.14 11.63 -13.21
CA ASN A 353 -0.37 12.85 -13.85
C ASN A 353 -1.88 13.03 -13.62
N ARG A 354 -2.64 11.94 -13.73
CA ARG A 354 -4.07 11.95 -13.46
C ARG A 354 -4.41 12.29 -12.00
N LEU A 355 -3.58 11.90 -11.07
CA LEU A 355 -3.73 12.22 -9.65
C LEU A 355 -3.33 13.66 -9.30
N GLY A 356 -2.68 14.39 -10.22
CA GLY A 356 -2.26 15.78 -10.04
C GLY A 356 -0.85 15.98 -9.54
N TYR A 357 0.03 14.97 -9.67
CA TYR A 357 1.44 15.08 -9.27
C TYR A 357 2.17 16.13 -10.10
N LYS A 358 3.07 16.87 -9.44
CA LYS A 358 3.88 17.94 -10.02
C LYS A 358 5.35 17.57 -10.19
N GLY A 359 5.74 16.39 -9.71
CA GLY A 359 7.10 15.90 -9.82
C GLY A 359 7.44 14.85 -8.78
N GLY A 360 8.71 14.49 -8.74
CA GLY A 360 9.23 13.54 -7.77
C GLY A 360 10.56 12.92 -8.16
N GLY A 361 11.14 12.20 -7.22
CA GLY A 361 12.38 11.46 -7.40
C GLY A 361 12.14 9.99 -7.67
N PHE A 362 12.77 9.43 -8.69
CA PHE A 362 12.67 8.01 -8.96
C PHE A 362 14.00 7.35 -9.33
N MET A 363 14.04 6.03 -9.17
CA MET A 363 15.15 5.17 -9.58
C MET A 363 14.62 3.90 -10.22
N SER A 364 15.44 3.26 -11.03
CA SER A 364 15.07 1.94 -11.59
C SER A 364 14.98 0.88 -10.50
N TRP A 365 13.94 0.05 -10.58
CA TRP A 365 13.78 -1.10 -9.70
C TRP A 365 14.92 -2.11 -9.84
N SER A 366 15.44 -2.32 -11.06
CA SER A 366 16.56 -3.26 -11.28
C SER A 366 17.85 -2.82 -10.59
N GLY A 367 18.12 -1.51 -10.53
CA GLY A 367 19.28 -0.99 -9.81
C GLY A 367 19.21 -1.24 -8.30
N VAL A 368 18.01 -1.32 -7.75
CA VAL A 368 17.77 -1.55 -6.32
C VAL A 368 17.82 -3.04 -6.00
N VAL A 369 16.92 -3.85 -6.59
CA VAL A 369 16.71 -5.24 -6.12
C VAL A 369 17.61 -6.28 -6.78
N SER A 370 18.16 -6.01 -7.96
CA SER A 370 19.03 -6.97 -8.66
C SER A 370 20.52 -6.62 -8.58
N GLN A 371 20.88 -5.59 -7.82
CA GLN A 371 22.26 -5.08 -7.70
C GLN A 371 22.91 -4.68 -9.05
N ASN A 372 22.12 -4.59 -10.11
CA ASN A 372 22.57 -4.09 -11.41
C ASN A 372 22.53 -2.56 -11.42
N THR A 373 23.36 -1.93 -10.60
CA THR A 373 23.32 -0.47 -10.40
C THR A 373 23.69 0.32 -11.66
N VAL A 374 24.60 -0.18 -12.49
CA VAL A 374 24.95 0.46 -13.78
C VAL A 374 23.77 0.42 -14.74
N GLY A 375 23.19 -0.77 -14.98
CA GLY A 375 22.01 -0.92 -15.82
C GLY A 375 20.80 -0.16 -15.27
N GLY A 376 20.64 -0.15 -13.95
CA GLY A 376 19.60 0.60 -13.25
C GLY A 376 19.72 2.12 -13.45
N ASN A 377 20.92 2.67 -13.33
CA ASN A 377 21.15 4.09 -13.58
C ASN A 377 20.89 4.47 -15.06
N ILE A 378 21.25 3.58 -16.02
CA ILE A 378 20.90 3.77 -17.44
C ILE A 378 19.37 3.77 -17.63
N ALA A 379 18.66 2.80 -17.04
CA ALA A 379 17.20 2.74 -17.11
C ALA A 379 16.54 3.99 -16.49
N THR A 380 17.07 4.51 -15.40
CA THR A 380 16.63 5.76 -14.79
C THR A 380 16.82 6.95 -15.74
N LYS A 381 17.97 7.05 -16.44
CA LYS A 381 18.20 8.08 -17.48
C LYS A 381 17.17 8.02 -18.60
N LEU A 382 16.93 6.83 -19.15
CA LEU A 382 15.94 6.63 -20.21
C LEU A 382 14.52 7.00 -19.77
N ALA A 383 14.17 6.67 -18.52
CA ALA A 383 12.88 7.06 -17.97
C ALA A 383 12.77 8.59 -17.75
N LEU A 384 13.88 9.26 -17.38
CA LEU A 384 13.93 10.72 -17.27
C LEU A 384 13.75 11.42 -18.63
N ASP A 385 14.17 10.78 -19.73
CA ASP A 385 13.95 11.30 -21.09
C ASP A 385 12.45 11.28 -21.48
N ALA A 386 11.69 10.35 -20.91
CA ALA A 386 10.23 10.20 -21.13
C ALA A 386 9.38 10.87 -20.03
N ALA A 387 10.01 11.39 -18.97
CA ALA A 387 9.29 11.94 -17.82
C ALA A 387 8.66 13.31 -18.14
N PRO A 388 7.46 13.57 -17.59
CA PRO A 388 6.91 14.93 -17.59
C PRO A 388 7.83 15.91 -16.84
N LYS A 389 7.47 17.21 -16.87
CA LYS A 389 8.18 18.24 -16.10
C LYS A 389 8.16 17.93 -14.59
N GLY A 390 9.27 18.22 -13.91
CA GLY A 390 9.34 18.19 -12.44
C GLY A 390 9.93 16.91 -11.85
N TYR A 391 10.43 15.98 -12.66
CA TYR A 391 10.98 14.71 -12.17
C TYR A 391 12.51 14.68 -12.22
N TRP A 392 13.13 14.00 -11.24
CA TRP A 392 14.57 13.84 -11.12
C TRP A 392 14.96 12.41 -10.75
N GLY A 393 16.25 12.07 -10.93
CA GLY A 393 16.79 10.76 -10.68
C GLY A 393 17.46 10.62 -9.31
N LEU A 394 17.34 9.43 -8.72
CA LEU A 394 18.19 8.96 -7.64
C LEU A 394 19.18 7.94 -8.22
N ALA A 395 20.46 8.11 -7.89
CA ALA A 395 21.51 7.18 -8.28
C ALA A 395 21.52 5.94 -7.39
N ASN A 396 21.96 4.83 -7.95
CA ASN A 396 22.27 3.60 -7.22
C ASN A 396 23.75 3.26 -7.41
N PHE A 397 24.45 2.96 -6.33
CA PHE A 397 25.80 2.39 -6.34
C PHE A 397 25.89 1.28 -5.30
N ASP A 398 26.57 0.21 -5.65
CA ASP A 398 26.80 -0.94 -4.77
C ASP A 398 28.28 -1.06 -4.42
N PRO A 399 28.68 -0.75 -3.19
CA PRO A 399 30.06 -0.80 -2.76
C PRO A 399 30.61 -2.23 -2.61
N THR A 400 29.75 -3.26 -2.72
CA THR A 400 30.18 -4.66 -2.65
C THR A 400 30.67 -5.20 -4.01
N HIS A 401 30.28 -4.54 -5.11
CA HIS A 401 30.65 -4.93 -6.48
C HIS A 401 31.73 -4.07 -7.11
N TYR A 402 32.05 -2.92 -6.52
CA TYR A 402 33.02 -1.97 -7.06
C TYR A 402 34.02 -1.53 -5.99
N SER A 403 35.30 -1.43 -6.38
CA SER A 403 36.32 -0.87 -5.49
C SER A 403 36.10 0.63 -5.25
N GLN A 404 36.79 1.17 -4.23
CA GLN A 404 36.71 2.61 -3.93
C GLN A 404 37.22 3.46 -5.10
N GLU A 405 38.25 3.01 -5.83
CA GLU A 405 38.79 3.69 -7.02
C GLU A 405 37.79 3.65 -8.18
N GLU A 406 37.06 2.54 -8.36
CA GLU A 406 36.01 2.44 -9.37
C GLU A 406 34.86 3.37 -9.03
N LEU A 407 34.39 3.37 -7.79
CA LEU A 407 33.32 4.26 -7.32
C LEU A 407 33.71 5.74 -7.42
N ALA A 408 34.95 6.09 -7.07
CA ALA A 408 35.47 7.47 -7.19
C ALA A 408 35.44 8.00 -8.63
N ARG A 409 35.52 7.11 -9.63
CA ARG A 409 35.39 7.47 -11.06
C ARG A 409 33.93 7.45 -11.53
N MET A 410 33.18 6.44 -11.12
CA MET A 410 31.78 6.22 -11.59
C MET A 410 30.80 7.25 -11.05
N ILE A 411 30.96 7.65 -9.79
CA ILE A 411 30.06 8.60 -9.12
C ILE A 411 30.04 9.95 -9.82
N PRO A 412 31.20 10.68 -9.99
CA PRO A 412 31.19 11.94 -10.69
C PRO A 412 30.71 11.83 -12.14
N GLU A 413 31.04 10.72 -12.83
CA GLU A 413 30.63 10.50 -14.22
C GLU A 413 29.09 10.40 -14.35
N LEU A 414 28.42 9.66 -13.47
CA LEU A 414 26.96 9.60 -13.48
C LEU A 414 26.34 10.98 -13.21
N TYR A 415 26.85 11.68 -12.22
CA TYR A 415 26.32 12.98 -11.81
C TYR A 415 26.69 14.15 -12.75
N LYS A 416 27.42 13.92 -13.85
CA LYS A 416 27.46 14.86 -14.98
C LYS A 416 26.07 15.08 -15.58
N ASP A 417 25.22 14.07 -15.55
CA ASP A 417 23.80 14.23 -15.80
C ASP A 417 23.15 14.97 -14.62
N LYS A 418 22.91 16.26 -14.81
CA LYS A 418 22.42 17.16 -13.77
C LYS A 418 21.00 16.82 -13.28
N ARG A 419 20.30 15.89 -13.93
CA ARG A 419 19.00 15.40 -13.49
C ARG A 419 19.08 14.50 -12.25
N PHE A 420 20.26 13.98 -11.92
CA PHE A 420 20.46 13.20 -10.68
C PHE A 420 20.85 14.11 -9.53
N ILE A 421 20.02 14.12 -8.47
CA ILE A 421 20.23 14.89 -7.24
C ILE A 421 20.00 14.07 -5.97
N GLY A 422 19.59 12.78 -6.10
CA GLY A 422 19.36 11.88 -4.98
C GLY A 422 20.31 10.69 -4.98
N MET A 423 20.45 10.09 -3.80
CA MET A 423 21.26 8.90 -3.52
C MET A 423 20.36 7.83 -2.93
N LYS A 424 20.31 6.62 -3.53
CA LYS A 424 19.52 5.49 -3.04
C LYS A 424 20.38 4.27 -2.82
N PRO A 425 20.98 4.08 -1.65
CA PRO A 425 21.59 2.82 -1.25
C PRO A 425 20.48 1.80 -0.94
N TYR A 426 20.83 0.52 -0.93
CA TYR A 426 19.85 -0.52 -0.60
C TYR A 426 20.43 -1.53 0.40
N HIS A 427 19.67 -1.80 1.47
CA HIS A 427 20.13 -2.65 2.57
C HIS A 427 20.43 -4.10 2.16
N GLN A 428 19.78 -4.61 1.10
CA GLN A 428 20.04 -5.96 0.58
C GLN A 428 21.39 -6.12 -0.12
N TYR A 429 22.16 -5.04 -0.31
CA TYR A 429 23.55 -5.15 -0.75
C TYR A 429 24.46 -5.79 0.31
N GLY A 430 23.96 -5.97 1.54
CA GLY A 430 24.63 -6.73 2.58
C GLY A 430 25.57 -5.92 3.45
N VAL A 431 25.71 -4.61 3.21
CA VAL A 431 26.49 -3.69 4.05
C VAL A 431 25.61 -2.63 4.68
N ARG A 432 26.03 -2.16 5.85
CA ARG A 432 25.37 -1.06 6.56
C ARG A 432 25.58 0.25 5.80
N PHE A 433 24.65 1.18 5.91
CA PHE A 433 24.77 2.48 5.23
C PHE A 433 25.89 3.35 5.80
N ASP A 434 26.27 3.14 7.07
CA ASP A 434 27.40 3.82 7.72
C ASP A 434 28.75 3.10 7.54
N ASP A 435 28.79 2.04 6.70
CA ASP A 435 30.03 1.34 6.37
C ASP A 435 30.97 2.25 5.54
N PRO A 436 32.30 2.26 5.83
CA PRO A 436 33.28 3.07 5.11
C PRO A 436 33.31 2.84 3.60
N SER A 437 32.83 1.70 3.11
CA SER A 437 32.74 1.42 1.68
C SER A 437 31.82 2.38 0.92
N TYR A 438 30.90 3.03 1.60
CA TYR A 438 30.05 4.09 1.05
C TYR A 438 30.65 5.49 1.13
N ASP A 439 31.73 5.73 1.86
CA ASP A 439 32.23 7.07 2.20
C ASP A 439 32.50 7.96 0.98
N VAL A 440 33.03 7.38 -0.12
CA VAL A 440 33.28 8.13 -1.35
C VAL A 440 31.98 8.71 -1.94
N TRP A 441 30.87 7.98 -1.83
CA TRP A 441 29.59 8.43 -2.33
C TRP A 441 28.93 9.45 -1.40
N TRP A 442 28.96 9.17 -0.08
CA TRP A 442 28.43 10.11 0.91
C TRP A 442 29.16 11.45 0.91
N LYS A 443 30.48 11.41 0.80
CA LYS A 443 31.29 12.64 0.66
C LYS A 443 30.88 13.42 -0.59
N TYR A 444 30.74 12.76 -1.73
CA TYR A 444 30.31 13.42 -2.97
C TYR A 444 28.90 14.05 -2.80
N GLY A 445 27.98 13.34 -2.19
CA GLY A 445 26.65 13.86 -1.88
C GLY A 445 26.68 15.06 -0.93
N ASN A 446 27.53 15.00 0.09
CA ASN A 446 27.73 16.09 1.05
C ASN A 446 28.28 17.36 0.40
N ASP A 447 29.28 17.20 -0.49
CA ASP A 447 29.91 18.33 -1.19
C ASP A 447 28.96 18.97 -2.24
N ASN A 448 27.92 18.26 -2.67
CA ASN A 448 26.90 18.70 -3.64
C ASN A 448 25.52 18.99 -3.04
N ASN A 449 25.33 18.90 -1.72
CA ASN A 449 24.08 19.11 -1.00
C ASN A 449 22.95 18.17 -1.45
N PHE A 450 23.25 16.94 -1.82
CA PHE A 450 22.27 15.96 -2.24
C PHE A 450 21.44 15.43 -1.07
N TYR A 451 20.36 14.71 -1.37
CA TYR A 451 19.65 13.96 -0.34
C TYR A 451 19.87 12.45 -0.51
N GLY A 452 19.89 11.74 0.61
CA GLY A 452 19.99 10.29 0.67
C GLY A 452 18.67 9.69 1.10
N LEU A 453 18.07 8.83 0.28
CA LEU A 453 16.85 8.10 0.60
C LEU A 453 17.21 6.72 1.12
N LEU A 454 17.22 6.56 2.44
CA LEU A 454 17.64 5.36 3.13
C LEU A 454 16.45 4.41 3.36
N HIS A 455 16.58 3.16 2.93
CA HIS A 455 15.56 2.16 3.22
C HIS A 455 15.59 1.80 4.70
N SER A 456 14.63 2.32 5.48
CA SER A 456 14.54 2.07 6.92
C SER A 456 13.86 0.73 7.18
N SER A 457 14.63 -0.32 7.37
CA SER A 457 14.13 -1.66 7.71
C SER A 457 14.48 -2.10 9.14
N ARG A 458 15.26 -1.29 9.85
CA ARG A 458 15.74 -1.60 11.21
C ARG A 458 14.95 -0.86 12.27
N SER A 459 14.87 -1.47 13.43
CA SER A 459 14.19 -0.91 14.60
C SER A 459 15.01 0.18 15.33
N ASP A 460 16.24 0.46 14.88
CA ASP A 460 17.12 1.49 15.45
C ASP A 460 17.51 2.54 14.40
N SER A 461 17.95 3.68 14.85
CA SER A 461 18.35 4.83 14.03
C SER A 461 19.86 5.05 13.95
N VAL A 462 20.68 4.11 14.45
CA VAL A 462 22.13 4.28 14.63
C VAL A 462 22.85 4.62 13.34
N GLU A 463 22.53 3.93 12.24
CA GLU A 463 23.16 4.17 10.93
C GLU A 463 22.92 5.61 10.45
N VAL A 464 21.66 6.07 10.47
CA VAL A 464 21.33 7.41 10.00
C VAL A 464 21.87 8.49 10.92
N GLU A 465 21.91 8.27 12.23
CA GLU A 465 22.50 9.22 13.19
C GLU A 465 24.01 9.39 12.95
N THR A 466 24.71 8.27 12.67
CA THR A 466 26.13 8.28 12.30
C THR A 466 26.36 9.09 11.01
N LEU A 467 25.54 8.84 9.98
CA LEU A 467 25.61 9.55 8.71
C LEU A 467 25.27 11.03 8.86
N ALA A 468 24.24 11.36 9.60
CA ALA A 468 23.81 12.73 9.82
C ALA A 468 24.87 13.58 10.49
N LYS A 469 25.63 13.00 11.42
CA LYS A 469 26.77 13.65 12.10
C LYS A 469 27.96 13.80 11.16
N LYS A 470 28.29 12.75 10.37
CA LYS A 470 29.49 12.71 9.51
C LYS A 470 29.34 13.54 8.23
N TYR A 471 28.11 13.62 7.68
CA TYR A 471 27.78 14.29 6.43
C TYR A 471 26.64 15.30 6.61
N PRO A 472 26.89 16.45 7.24
CA PRO A 472 25.86 17.38 7.69
C PRO A 472 25.11 18.10 6.55
N ASN A 473 25.68 18.19 5.35
CA ASN A 473 25.04 18.84 4.19
C ASN A 473 24.11 17.88 3.42
N VAL A 474 24.19 16.57 3.67
CA VAL A 474 23.24 15.61 3.12
C VAL A 474 21.94 15.68 3.92
N ARG A 475 20.82 15.73 3.22
CA ARG A 475 19.49 15.53 3.83
C ARG A 475 19.17 14.05 3.80
N TRP A 476 19.16 13.43 4.98
CA TRP A 476 18.92 12.01 5.13
C TRP A 476 17.42 11.75 5.29
N VAL A 477 16.80 11.15 4.30
CA VAL A 477 15.39 10.82 4.29
C VAL A 477 15.21 9.34 4.65
N LEU A 478 14.59 9.08 5.78
CA LEU A 478 14.23 7.71 6.19
C LEU A 478 12.97 7.27 5.47
N ALA A 479 13.10 6.26 4.60
CA ALA A 479 11.97 5.66 3.92
C ALA A 479 11.16 4.78 4.88
N HIS A 480 9.86 4.64 4.60
CA HIS A 480 8.95 3.73 5.32
C HIS A 480 8.72 4.06 6.81
N ALA A 481 8.84 5.32 7.17
CA ALA A 481 8.74 5.80 8.55
C ALA A 481 7.39 5.52 9.21
N GLY A 482 6.32 5.40 8.43
CA GLY A 482 4.95 5.22 8.90
C GLY A 482 4.49 3.78 9.10
N SER A 483 5.38 2.77 9.02
CA SER A 483 4.99 1.35 9.05
C SER A 483 4.30 0.89 10.35
N SER A 484 4.53 1.59 11.45
CA SER A 484 3.91 1.38 12.75
C SER A 484 4.20 2.56 13.68
N TYR A 485 3.44 2.71 14.76
CA TYR A 485 3.74 3.69 15.81
C TYR A 485 5.13 3.48 16.42
N ARG A 486 5.58 2.23 16.61
CA ARG A 486 6.93 1.94 17.15
C ARG A 486 8.05 2.38 16.20
N MET A 487 7.86 2.21 14.90
CA MET A 487 8.80 2.76 13.91
C MET A 487 8.78 4.28 13.94
N ALA A 488 7.60 4.89 14.05
CA ALA A 488 7.46 6.33 14.17
C ALA A 488 8.21 6.87 15.41
N ASP A 489 8.16 6.19 16.55
CA ASP A 489 8.95 6.58 17.76
C ASP A 489 10.44 6.63 17.44
N THR A 490 10.97 5.60 16.78
CA THR A 490 12.40 5.55 16.40
C THR A 490 12.77 6.71 15.48
N VAL A 491 11.95 6.97 14.46
CA VAL A 491 12.16 8.03 13.48
C VAL A 491 12.06 9.43 14.12
N ILE A 492 11.05 9.65 14.96
CA ILE A 492 10.87 10.89 15.72
C ILE A 492 12.10 11.16 16.60
N GLY A 493 12.61 10.12 17.26
CA GLY A 493 13.82 10.21 18.08
C GLY A 493 15.04 10.66 17.29
N ALA A 494 15.26 10.11 16.11
CA ALA A 494 16.37 10.48 15.21
C ALA A 494 16.24 11.92 14.69
N ILE A 495 15.03 12.30 14.23
CA ILE A 495 14.76 13.65 13.70
C ILE A 495 14.99 14.74 14.75
N LYS A 496 14.60 14.48 16.01
CA LYS A 496 14.82 15.43 17.12
C LYS A 496 16.30 15.67 17.45
N LYS A 497 17.15 14.68 17.19
CA LYS A 497 18.60 14.79 17.47
C LYS A 497 19.37 15.51 16.36
N TYR A 498 18.95 15.36 15.09
CA TYR A 498 19.72 15.85 13.95
C TYR A 498 18.86 16.67 12.97
N PRO A 499 19.25 17.92 12.67
CA PRO A 499 18.45 18.82 11.83
C PRO A 499 18.39 18.39 10.33
N ASN A 500 19.28 17.53 9.90
CA ASN A 500 19.35 17.03 8.51
C ASN A 500 18.73 15.64 8.32
N ILE A 501 18.01 15.12 9.32
CA ILE A 501 17.19 13.90 9.20
C ILE A 501 15.74 14.27 8.93
N TYR A 502 15.16 13.60 7.95
CA TYR A 502 13.79 13.70 7.49
C TYR A 502 13.19 12.30 7.34
N ALA A 503 11.89 12.20 7.09
CA ALA A 503 11.26 10.91 6.83
C ALA A 503 10.17 11.00 5.77
N GLU A 504 9.93 9.88 5.08
CA GLU A 504 8.80 9.73 4.17
C GLU A 504 7.95 8.51 4.55
N ILE A 505 6.68 8.52 4.18
CA ILE A 505 5.64 7.65 4.75
C ILE A 505 5.35 6.38 3.96
N THR A 506 6.07 6.11 2.91
CA THR A 506 5.81 4.95 2.03
C THR A 506 5.70 3.65 2.82
N LEU A 507 4.68 2.85 2.64
CA LEU A 507 4.67 1.40 2.93
C LEU A 507 3.30 0.74 2.66
N THR A 508 3.25 -0.63 2.63
CA THR A 508 2.00 -1.39 2.51
C THR A 508 1.08 -1.22 3.71
N PRO A 509 1.54 -1.35 4.97
CA PRO A 509 0.73 -0.91 6.09
C PRO A 509 0.56 0.61 6.03
N VAL A 510 -0.69 1.05 6.12
CA VAL A 510 -1.08 2.45 6.26
C VAL A 510 -1.86 2.61 7.57
N PRO A 511 -1.18 2.47 8.73
CA PRO A 511 -1.85 2.44 10.02
C PRO A 511 -2.60 3.74 10.30
N LEU A 512 -3.81 3.61 10.84
CA LEU A 512 -4.62 4.77 11.19
C LEU A 512 -3.89 5.67 12.20
N GLY A 513 -3.83 6.98 11.94
CA GLY A 513 -3.28 8.00 12.84
C GLY A 513 -1.75 8.11 12.87
N VAL A 514 -1.00 7.24 12.20
CA VAL A 514 0.48 7.28 12.25
C VAL A 514 1.05 8.50 11.53
N VAL A 515 0.42 8.99 10.46
CA VAL A 515 0.86 10.23 9.78
C VAL A 515 0.75 11.42 10.72
N ASP A 516 -0.38 11.53 11.42
CA ASP A 516 -0.63 12.57 12.43
C ASP A 516 0.42 12.49 13.55
N TYR A 517 0.64 11.30 14.07
CA TYR A 517 1.62 11.03 15.14
C TYR A 517 3.06 11.39 14.75
N LEU A 518 3.46 11.05 13.52
CA LEU A 518 4.78 11.42 12.98
C LEU A 518 4.94 12.95 12.89
N VAL A 519 3.93 13.64 12.37
CA VAL A 519 3.97 15.11 12.21
C VAL A 519 3.98 15.80 13.56
N GLU A 520 3.15 15.37 14.51
CA GLU A 520 3.13 15.91 15.87
C GLU A 520 4.46 15.68 16.59
N GLY A 521 5.03 14.48 16.44
CA GLY A 521 6.27 14.11 17.13
C GLY A 521 7.54 14.70 16.53
N ALA A 522 7.66 14.69 15.20
CA ALA A 522 8.86 15.11 14.46
C ALA A 522 8.84 16.58 14.03
N GLY A 523 7.66 17.20 14.00
CA GLY A 523 7.44 18.53 13.43
C GLY A 523 6.94 18.49 11.98
N GLN A 524 6.07 19.44 11.67
CA GLN A 524 5.36 19.52 10.38
C GLN A 524 6.25 19.69 9.13
N ASP A 525 7.50 20.10 9.32
CA ASP A 525 8.46 20.39 8.24
C ASP A 525 9.43 19.23 7.97
N ARG A 526 9.20 18.05 8.58
CA ARG A 526 10.14 16.92 8.56
C ARG A 526 9.61 15.68 7.86
N ILE A 527 8.30 15.60 7.65
CA ILE A 527 7.62 14.42 7.10
C ILE A 527 7.20 14.71 5.65
N MET A 528 7.49 13.78 4.74
CA MET A 528 7.23 13.92 3.32
C MET A 528 6.41 12.77 2.76
N TYR A 529 5.80 13.01 1.62
CA TYR A 529 5.09 12.02 0.84
C TYR A 529 6.07 11.17 0.01
N GLY A 530 5.81 9.87 -0.04
CA GLY A 530 6.40 8.90 -0.93
C GLY A 530 5.40 7.78 -1.21
N SER A 531 5.48 7.10 -2.35
CA SER A 531 4.50 6.08 -2.75
C SER A 531 5.05 4.67 -2.92
N ASP A 532 6.34 4.52 -3.22
CA ASP A 532 6.98 3.24 -3.63
C ASP A 532 6.37 2.67 -4.94
N LEU A 533 5.71 3.53 -5.73
CA LEU A 533 5.18 3.20 -7.05
C LEU A 533 6.32 2.65 -7.96
N PRO A 534 6.11 1.62 -8.78
CA PRO A 534 4.90 0.83 -9.01
C PRO A 534 4.86 -0.45 -8.16
N MET A 535 5.72 -0.58 -7.15
CA MET A 535 5.69 -1.73 -6.24
C MET A 535 4.34 -1.81 -5.53
N ARG A 536 3.80 -0.64 -5.19
CA ARG A 536 2.44 -0.45 -4.68
C ARG A 536 1.72 0.62 -5.49
N ASP A 537 0.40 0.58 -5.44
CA ASP A 537 -0.42 1.64 -6.02
C ASP A 537 -0.31 2.92 -5.18
N PRO A 538 -0.04 4.07 -5.76
CA PRO A 538 0.20 5.31 -5.01
C PRO A 538 -1.06 5.90 -4.37
N ARG A 539 -2.24 5.46 -4.80
CA ARG A 539 -3.52 6.00 -4.35
C ARG A 539 -3.76 5.78 -2.86
N GLN A 540 -3.30 4.66 -2.31
CA GLN A 540 -3.48 4.39 -0.88
C GLN A 540 -2.59 5.28 -0.01
N GLN A 541 -1.33 5.47 -0.38
CA GLN A 541 -0.45 6.40 0.34
C GLN A 541 -0.95 7.85 0.22
N LEU A 542 -1.47 8.22 -0.96
CA LEU A 542 -2.08 9.54 -1.17
C LEU A 542 -3.27 9.76 -0.23
N GLY A 543 -4.17 8.77 -0.17
CA GLY A 543 -5.32 8.78 0.72
C GLY A 543 -4.93 8.81 2.20
N TRP A 544 -3.82 8.18 2.56
CA TRP A 544 -3.32 8.17 3.93
C TRP A 544 -3.00 9.59 4.44
N VAL A 545 -2.41 10.46 3.60
CA VAL A 545 -2.20 11.88 3.91
C VAL A 545 -3.50 12.67 3.81
N VAL A 546 -4.26 12.47 2.74
CA VAL A 546 -5.48 13.25 2.48
C VAL A 546 -6.51 13.07 3.59
N PHE A 547 -6.71 11.84 4.07
CA PHE A 547 -7.65 11.52 5.15
C PHE A 547 -7.01 11.52 6.55
N SER A 548 -5.77 12.03 6.72
CA SER A 548 -5.24 12.35 8.05
C SER A 548 -6.04 13.48 8.69
N ARG A 549 -5.94 13.64 10.00
CA ARG A 549 -6.61 14.73 10.73
C ARG A 549 -5.77 16.01 10.81
N LEU A 550 -4.67 16.06 10.06
CA LEU A 550 -3.81 17.23 9.96
C LEU A 550 -4.56 18.42 9.34
N PRO A 551 -4.24 19.66 9.73
CA PRO A 551 -4.71 20.87 9.06
C PRO A 551 -4.34 20.87 7.57
N LEU A 552 -5.17 21.50 6.73
CA LEU A 552 -5.01 21.50 5.27
C LEU A 552 -3.64 22.01 4.80
N ASP A 553 -3.13 23.04 5.43
CA ASP A 553 -1.79 23.60 5.14
C ASP A 553 -0.67 22.64 5.50
N VAL A 554 -0.80 21.89 6.60
CA VAL A 554 0.15 20.83 6.99
C VAL A 554 0.08 19.64 6.02
N LYS A 555 -1.12 19.21 5.60
CA LYS A 555 -1.27 18.20 4.53
C LYS A 555 -0.52 18.62 3.26
N LYS A 556 -0.64 19.87 2.84
CA LYS A 556 0.09 20.43 1.67
C LYS A 556 1.60 20.43 1.86
N LYS A 557 2.09 20.70 3.09
CA LYS A 557 3.52 20.57 3.41
C LYS A 557 4.00 19.12 3.26
N VAL A 558 3.29 18.16 3.82
CA VAL A 558 3.61 16.73 3.69
C VAL A 558 3.58 16.28 2.24
N LEU A 559 2.58 16.72 1.46
CA LEU A 559 2.41 16.33 0.06
C LEU A 559 3.48 16.90 -0.88
N ALA A 560 4.00 18.12 -0.61
CA ALA A 560 4.96 18.75 -1.52
C ALA A 560 5.95 19.71 -0.85
N GLY A 561 5.51 20.55 0.09
CA GLY A 561 6.33 21.64 0.63
C GLY A 561 7.65 21.15 1.22
N ASN A 562 7.60 20.11 2.06
CA ASN A 562 8.78 19.57 2.73
C ASN A 562 9.76 18.89 1.75
N ALA A 563 9.22 18.21 0.72
CA ALA A 563 10.04 17.65 -0.37
C ALA A 563 10.79 18.76 -1.12
N MET A 564 10.12 19.87 -1.40
CA MET A 564 10.73 21.03 -2.04
C MET A 564 11.85 21.65 -1.19
N ASP A 565 11.67 21.72 0.13
CA ASP A 565 12.71 22.22 1.04
C ASP A 565 13.93 21.29 1.10
N VAL A 566 13.72 19.98 1.03
CA VAL A 566 14.80 18.98 0.98
C VAL A 566 15.64 19.13 -0.30
N ILE A 567 15.03 19.34 -1.47
CA ILE A 567 15.76 19.45 -2.73
C ILE A 567 16.23 20.88 -3.05
N ARG A 568 15.74 21.90 -2.34
CA ARG A 568 16.05 23.32 -2.58
C ARG A 568 17.56 23.60 -2.75
N PRO A 569 18.48 23.06 -1.93
CA PRO A 569 19.91 23.35 -2.05
C PRO A 569 20.57 22.83 -3.32
N CYS A 570 19.95 21.87 -4.00
CA CYS A 570 20.42 21.35 -5.28
C CYS A 570 19.44 21.64 -6.44
N LEU A 571 18.41 22.47 -6.21
CA LEU A 571 17.40 22.78 -7.21
C LEU A 571 17.98 23.44 -8.47
N ASP A 572 18.93 24.36 -8.29
CA ASP A 572 19.57 25.08 -9.41
C ASP A 572 20.43 24.18 -10.29
N ARG A 573 20.85 23.03 -9.77
CA ARG A 573 21.52 22.00 -10.55
C ARG A 573 20.61 21.37 -11.60
N LEU A 574 19.32 21.18 -11.27
CA LEU A 574 18.36 20.56 -12.19
C LEU A 574 18.14 21.41 -13.44
N PRO A 575 18.09 20.79 -14.63
CA PRO A 575 17.59 21.44 -15.83
C PRO A 575 16.17 21.99 -15.62
N ALA A 576 15.80 23.06 -16.32
CA ALA A 576 14.51 23.71 -16.14
C ALA A 576 13.29 22.75 -16.29
N HIS A 577 13.38 21.79 -17.21
CA HIS A 577 12.34 20.77 -17.40
C HIS A 577 12.18 19.86 -16.16
N ASN A 578 13.24 19.62 -15.40
CA ASN A 578 13.24 18.71 -14.26
C ASN A 578 12.95 19.42 -12.92
N ARG A 579 12.76 20.75 -12.93
CA ARG A 579 12.36 21.52 -11.74
C ARG A 579 10.86 21.43 -11.54
N PRO A 580 10.37 21.04 -10.33
CA PRO A 580 8.95 21.08 -10.02
C PRO A 580 8.40 22.50 -10.05
N ASP A 581 7.18 22.66 -10.56
CA ASP A 581 6.38 23.89 -10.43
C ASP A 581 5.36 23.69 -9.31
N LEU A 582 5.47 24.45 -8.21
CA LEU A 582 4.57 24.42 -7.05
C LEU A 582 3.66 25.65 -7.04
#